data_761f6a86c6ae099248666f390a8fd465
#
_entry.id   761f6a86c6ae099248666f390a8fd465
#
_cell.length_a   1.000
_cell.length_b   1.000
_cell.length_c   1.000
_cell.angle_alpha   90.00
_cell.angle_beta   90.00
_cell.angle_gamma   90.00
#
_symmetry.space_group_name_H-M   'P 1'
#
loop_
_entity.id
_entity.type
_entity.pdbx_description
1 polymer ?
#
loop_
_entity_poly.entity_id
_entity_poly.type
_entity_poly.pdbx_seq_one_letter_code
_entity_poly.pdbx_strand_id
1 'polypeptide(L)'
;MLYFGSEWLVRGSVNIAKRMRVSQLVIGLTIVAFGTSTPELVVSINAALSGQADISLGNVVGSNIVNIGLILGLSAAIFPLAIHKNTIKKEVPIMIGAALTLVLLSLFDNEITQLEGVLLVLALVVFVYFSYKQSRKEEERKQKESRASNFDVNETHTTDIEDITPVIDTASDPVRHIAKKDGKSRAKEETPVRTPATTSEISAPSFVKSILLIAVGLILLYFGATFTVDNAVIIATSIGISERIVGLTIVAIGTSLPELITSVVAAKKKHLDLSVGNIVGSNIFNVLSIVGISAAIAGVSVNPDIFIDYAVMIAFSLLIIPLMRTGFVISRIEGYGLVAAYSVYLLVLLLM
;
A
#
# COMPACT_ATOMS: atom_id res chain seq x y z
N MET A 1 -2.78 15.09 14.05
CA MET A 1 -2.53 15.35 12.61
C MET A 1 -2.22 14.05 11.87
N LEU A 2 -1.14 13.33 12.17
CA LEU A 2 -0.69 12.13 11.42
C LEU A 2 -1.78 11.06 11.27
N TYR A 3 -2.46 10.66 12.36
CA TYR A 3 -3.53 9.64 12.30
C TYR A 3 -4.71 10.06 11.42
N PHE A 4 -5.24 11.26 11.59
CA PHE A 4 -6.38 11.73 10.78
C PHE A 4 -5.98 11.96 9.32
N GLY A 5 -4.76 12.47 9.09
CA GLY A 5 -4.21 12.66 7.74
C GLY A 5 -4.14 11.33 6.99
N SER A 6 -3.56 10.29 7.61
CA SER A 6 -3.48 8.96 7.01
C SER A 6 -4.87 8.31 6.83
N GLU A 7 -5.78 8.48 7.78
CA GLU A 7 -7.15 7.97 7.65
C GLU A 7 -7.88 8.57 6.45
N TRP A 8 -7.76 9.88 6.23
CA TRP A 8 -8.39 10.56 5.10
C TRP A 8 -7.72 10.20 3.78
N LEU A 9 -6.38 10.10 3.76
CA LEU A 9 -5.61 9.63 2.62
C LEU A 9 -6.04 8.21 2.21
N VAL A 10 -6.08 7.27 3.15
CA VAL A 10 -6.50 5.88 2.89
C VAL A 10 -7.95 5.83 2.37
N ARG A 11 -8.89 6.52 3.01
CA ARG A 11 -10.30 6.57 2.55
C ARG A 11 -10.43 7.15 1.13
N GLY A 12 -9.76 8.27 0.87
CA GLY A 12 -9.75 8.91 -0.45
C GLY A 12 -9.18 8.00 -1.52
N SER A 13 -8.04 7.37 -1.23
CA SER A 13 -7.34 6.45 -2.13
C SER A 13 -8.16 5.21 -2.48
N VAL A 14 -8.79 4.57 -1.48
CA VAL A 14 -9.69 3.41 -1.72
C VAL A 14 -10.88 3.80 -2.60
N ASN A 15 -11.46 4.99 -2.39
CA ASN A 15 -12.57 5.47 -3.21
C ASN A 15 -12.14 5.77 -4.65
N ILE A 16 -10.95 6.35 -4.84
CA ILE A 16 -10.36 6.58 -6.18
C ILE A 16 -10.11 5.24 -6.87
N ALA A 17 -9.51 4.25 -6.18
CA ALA A 17 -9.26 2.91 -6.73
C ALA A 17 -10.54 2.29 -7.30
N LYS A 18 -11.62 2.27 -6.49
CA LYS A 18 -12.92 1.74 -6.90
C LYS A 18 -13.48 2.47 -8.12
N ARG A 19 -13.39 3.81 -8.14
CA ARG A 19 -13.96 4.63 -9.22
C ARG A 19 -13.18 4.52 -10.52
N MET A 20 -11.86 4.46 -10.45
CA MET A 20 -10.98 4.28 -11.62
C MET A 20 -10.93 2.83 -12.09
N ARG A 21 -11.55 1.89 -11.37
CA ARG A 21 -11.52 0.45 -11.64
C ARG A 21 -10.09 -0.08 -11.72
N VAL A 22 -9.29 0.31 -10.74
CA VAL A 22 -7.92 -0.17 -10.55
C VAL A 22 -7.78 -0.79 -9.17
N SER A 23 -6.78 -1.65 -8.97
CA SER A 23 -6.52 -2.27 -7.69
C SER A 23 -6.04 -1.25 -6.65
N GLN A 24 -6.31 -1.52 -5.37
CA GLN A 24 -5.77 -0.71 -4.27
C GLN A 24 -4.24 -0.73 -4.24
N LEU A 25 -3.63 -1.83 -4.69
CA LEU A 25 -2.18 -1.96 -4.85
C LEU A 25 -1.62 -0.84 -5.74
N VAL A 26 -2.19 -0.64 -6.93
CA VAL A 26 -1.69 0.39 -7.87
C VAL A 26 -1.89 1.81 -7.35
N ILE A 27 -2.98 2.08 -6.64
CA ILE A 27 -3.15 3.40 -6.00
C ILE A 27 -2.13 3.58 -4.86
N GLY A 28 -1.83 2.52 -4.11
CA GLY A 28 -0.75 2.51 -3.13
C GLY A 28 0.61 2.77 -3.77
N LEU A 29 0.93 2.02 -4.83
CA LEU A 29 2.17 2.14 -5.62
C LEU A 29 2.36 3.50 -6.29
N THR A 30 1.33 4.31 -6.44
CA THR A 30 1.39 5.57 -7.22
C THR A 30 0.99 6.78 -6.39
N ILE A 31 -0.30 7.04 -6.26
CA ILE A 31 -0.81 8.27 -5.63
C ILE A 31 -0.39 8.37 -4.17
N VAL A 32 -0.51 7.27 -3.42
CA VAL A 32 -0.18 7.27 -1.99
C VAL A 32 1.32 7.37 -1.82
N ALA A 33 2.10 6.52 -2.50
CA ALA A 33 3.56 6.53 -2.43
C ALA A 33 4.15 7.90 -2.82
N PHE A 34 3.74 8.47 -3.96
CA PHE A 34 4.18 9.81 -4.37
C PHE A 34 3.85 10.88 -3.31
N GLY A 35 2.62 10.83 -2.78
CA GLY A 35 2.17 11.83 -1.82
C GLY A 35 2.89 11.73 -0.48
N THR A 36 3.12 10.52 0.02
CA THR A 36 3.81 10.32 1.30
C THR A 36 5.32 10.57 1.19
N SER A 37 5.95 10.28 0.04
CA SER A 37 7.37 10.59 -0.23
C SER A 37 7.62 12.04 -0.67
N THR A 38 6.63 12.93 -0.58
CA THR A 38 6.82 14.35 -0.88
C THR A 38 7.82 15.04 0.07
N PRO A 39 7.84 14.77 1.39
CA PRO A 39 8.85 15.33 2.28
C PRO A 39 10.27 14.96 1.86
N GLU A 40 10.51 13.70 1.53
CA GLU A 40 11.80 13.22 1.04
C GLU A 40 12.21 13.92 -0.25
N LEU A 41 11.26 14.12 -1.17
CA LEU A 41 11.51 14.85 -2.42
C LEU A 41 11.97 16.29 -2.15
N VAL A 42 11.29 17.00 -1.27
CA VAL A 42 11.64 18.39 -0.92
C VAL A 42 13.02 18.46 -0.27
N VAL A 43 13.32 17.57 0.68
CA VAL A 43 14.63 17.51 1.34
C VAL A 43 15.74 17.22 0.33
N SER A 44 15.57 16.20 -0.53
CA SER A 44 16.59 15.79 -1.48
C SER A 44 16.84 16.82 -2.59
N ILE A 45 15.79 17.49 -3.09
CA ILE A 45 15.95 18.60 -4.06
C ILE A 45 16.71 19.77 -3.43
N ASN A 46 16.34 20.19 -2.21
CA ASN A 46 17.02 21.29 -1.53
C ASN A 46 18.48 20.95 -1.26
N ALA A 47 18.78 19.72 -0.84
CA ALA A 47 20.13 19.26 -0.63
C ALA A 47 20.95 19.26 -1.94
N ALA A 48 20.40 18.76 -3.04
CA ALA A 48 21.04 18.77 -4.36
C ALA A 48 21.33 20.20 -4.85
N LEU A 49 20.35 21.11 -4.75
CA LEU A 49 20.52 22.52 -5.10
C LEU A 49 21.56 23.25 -4.24
N SER A 50 21.74 22.81 -3.00
CA SER A 50 22.74 23.36 -2.06
C SER A 50 24.13 22.71 -2.19
N GLY A 51 24.32 21.78 -3.16
CA GLY A 51 25.56 21.05 -3.34
C GLY A 51 25.82 19.98 -2.27
N GLN A 52 24.81 19.60 -1.50
CA GLN A 52 24.87 18.59 -0.43
C GLN A 52 24.39 17.25 -0.94
N ALA A 53 25.08 16.70 -1.95
CA ALA A 53 24.68 15.47 -2.63
C ALA A 53 24.60 14.26 -1.68
N ASP A 54 25.49 14.17 -0.68
CA ASP A 54 25.46 13.10 0.33
C ASP A 54 24.17 13.08 1.14
N ILE A 55 23.60 14.26 1.46
CA ILE A 55 22.32 14.35 2.14
C ILE A 55 21.18 13.90 1.20
N SER A 56 21.24 14.29 -0.07
CA SER A 56 20.23 13.88 -1.06
C SER A 56 20.18 12.38 -1.25
N LEU A 57 21.33 11.75 -1.50
CA LEU A 57 21.42 10.28 -1.68
C LEU A 57 21.18 9.53 -0.37
N GLY A 58 21.76 10.00 0.73
CA GLY A 58 21.58 9.40 2.05
C GLY A 58 20.12 9.36 2.48
N ASN A 59 19.35 10.45 2.22
CA ASN A 59 17.93 10.51 2.46
C ASN A 59 17.16 9.44 1.65
N VAL A 60 17.44 9.30 0.36
CA VAL A 60 16.77 8.31 -0.50
C VAL A 60 17.11 6.87 -0.10
N VAL A 61 18.38 6.59 0.10
CA VAL A 61 18.85 5.23 0.45
C VAL A 61 18.37 4.85 1.85
N GLY A 62 18.50 5.78 2.80
CA GLY A 62 18.02 5.61 4.17
C GLY A 62 16.52 5.38 4.23
N SER A 63 15.71 6.18 3.51
CA SER A 63 14.26 5.99 3.43
C SER A 63 13.89 4.64 2.82
N ASN A 64 14.62 4.13 1.82
CA ASN A 64 14.38 2.81 1.25
C ASN A 64 14.67 1.69 2.27
N ILE A 65 15.73 1.79 3.06
CA ILE A 65 16.04 0.86 4.14
C ILE A 65 14.98 0.93 5.24
N VAL A 66 14.58 2.15 5.66
CA VAL A 66 13.51 2.40 6.63
C VAL A 66 12.19 1.79 6.18
N ASN A 67 11.80 2.00 4.92
CA ASN A 67 10.55 1.50 4.36
C ASN A 67 10.46 -0.03 4.45
N ILE A 68 11.55 -0.73 4.18
CA ILE A 68 11.57 -2.20 4.23
C ILE A 68 11.79 -2.69 5.66
N GLY A 69 12.85 -2.22 6.32
CA GLY A 69 13.23 -2.72 7.63
C GLY A 69 12.24 -2.33 8.73
N LEU A 70 11.92 -1.04 8.81
CA LEU A 70 11.08 -0.51 9.88
C LEU A 70 9.59 -0.51 9.50
N ILE A 71 9.21 0.08 8.38
CA ILE A 71 7.79 0.31 8.06
C ILE A 71 7.08 -0.98 7.68
N LEU A 72 7.64 -1.76 6.76
CA LEU A 72 7.09 -3.08 6.42
C LEU A 72 7.15 -4.00 7.63
N GLY A 73 8.27 -3.98 8.36
CA GLY A 73 8.46 -4.76 9.58
C GLY A 73 7.42 -4.46 10.65
N LEU A 74 7.20 -3.19 11.03
CA LEU A 74 6.19 -2.79 12.01
C LEU A 74 4.77 -3.07 11.51
N SER A 75 4.48 -2.78 10.24
CA SER A 75 3.17 -3.05 9.67
C SER A 75 2.82 -4.54 9.75
N ALA A 76 3.76 -5.43 9.42
CA ALA A 76 3.60 -6.88 9.50
C ALA A 76 3.54 -7.38 10.95
N ALA A 77 4.35 -6.82 11.85
CA ALA A 77 4.33 -7.17 13.29
C ALA A 77 2.98 -6.86 13.94
N ILE A 78 2.35 -5.75 13.55
CA ILE A 78 1.03 -5.35 14.06
C ILE A 78 -0.07 -6.13 13.35
N PHE A 79 -0.04 -6.19 12.02
CA PHE A 79 -1.03 -6.86 11.17
C PHE A 79 -0.31 -7.70 10.11
N PRO A 80 -0.40 -9.05 10.16
CA PRO A 80 0.15 -9.91 9.12
C PRO A 80 -0.32 -9.46 7.73
N LEU A 81 0.63 -9.26 6.82
CA LEU A 81 0.38 -8.69 5.50
C LEU A 81 0.22 -9.80 4.46
N ALA A 82 -0.99 -9.99 3.98
CA ALA A 82 -1.23 -10.87 2.84
C ALA A 82 -0.67 -10.23 1.56
N ILE A 83 0.07 -11.01 0.78
CA ILE A 83 0.79 -10.54 -0.40
C ILE A 83 0.23 -11.22 -1.66
N HIS A 84 -0.13 -10.44 -2.65
CA HIS A 84 -0.54 -11.00 -3.94
C HIS A 84 0.65 -11.58 -4.72
N LYS A 85 0.42 -12.68 -5.42
CA LYS A 85 1.45 -13.31 -6.29
C LYS A 85 2.03 -12.34 -7.32
N ASN A 86 1.20 -11.41 -7.82
CA ASN A 86 1.64 -10.42 -8.79
C ASN A 86 2.66 -9.46 -8.19
N THR A 87 2.49 -9.03 -6.93
CA THR A 87 3.43 -8.16 -6.22
C THR A 87 4.83 -8.76 -6.20
N ILE A 88 4.95 -10.04 -5.87
CA ILE A 88 6.24 -10.74 -5.84
C ILE A 88 6.84 -10.91 -7.25
N LYS A 89 6.00 -11.10 -8.28
CA LYS A 89 6.46 -11.38 -9.63
C LYS A 89 6.79 -10.14 -10.46
N LYS A 90 6.25 -8.97 -10.10
CA LYS A 90 6.34 -7.75 -10.90
C LYS A 90 6.84 -6.56 -10.10
N GLU A 91 6.11 -6.14 -9.06
CA GLU A 91 6.40 -4.89 -8.36
C GLU A 91 7.71 -4.97 -7.57
N VAL A 92 7.94 -6.06 -6.84
CA VAL A 92 9.19 -6.26 -6.07
C VAL A 92 10.41 -6.36 -7.00
N PRO A 93 10.41 -7.12 -8.12
CA PRO A 93 11.51 -7.09 -9.09
C PRO A 93 11.76 -5.71 -9.70
N ILE A 94 10.73 -4.90 -9.96
CA ILE A 94 10.90 -3.53 -10.45
C ILE A 94 11.56 -2.66 -9.37
N MET A 95 11.13 -2.78 -8.11
CA MET A 95 11.74 -2.08 -6.98
C MET A 95 13.23 -2.42 -6.84
N ILE A 96 13.58 -3.71 -6.89
CA ILE A 96 14.97 -4.16 -6.86
C ILE A 96 15.73 -3.67 -8.08
N GLY A 97 15.11 -3.73 -9.26
CA GLY A 97 15.69 -3.22 -10.50
C GLY A 97 16.01 -1.72 -10.41
N ALA A 98 15.10 -0.92 -9.84
CA ALA A 98 15.34 0.50 -9.61
C ALA A 98 16.54 0.73 -8.65
N ALA A 99 16.58 -0.02 -7.52
CA ALA A 99 17.69 0.06 -6.58
C ALA A 99 19.03 -0.35 -7.22
N LEU A 100 19.06 -1.41 -8.00
CA LEU A 100 20.26 -1.84 -8.75
C LEU A 100 20.66 -0.80 -9.81
N THR A 101 19.69 -0.17 -10.49
CA THR A 101 19.99 0.89 -11.45
C THR A 101 20.67 2.07 -10.78
N LEU A 102 20.18 2.50 -9.60
CA LEU A 102 20.85 3.54 -8.80
C LEU A 102 22.30 3.19 -8.51
N VAL A 103 22.55 1.98 -8.00
CA VAL A 103 23.91 1.52 -7.70
C VAL A 103 24.77 1.49 -8.96
N LEU A 104 24.26 0.98 -10.07
CA LEU A 104 25.01 0.91 -11.33
C LEU A 104 25.38 2.31 -11.86
N LEU A 105 24.45 3.25 -11.88
CA LEU A 105 24.72 4.64 -12.29
C LEU A 105 25.80 5.27 -11.39
N SER A 106 25.76 5.01 -10.09
CA SER A 106 26.71 5.54 -9.12
C SER A 106 28.13 4.97 -9.29
N LEU A 107 28.30 3.80 -9.93
CA LEU A 107 29.60 3.14 -10.09
C LEU A 107 30.42 3.70 -11.26
N PHE A 108 29.80 4.31 -12.27
CA PHE A 108 30.52 4.66 -13.49
C PHE A 108 31.37 5.92 -13.33
N ASP A 109 30.81 7.04 -12.87
CA ASP A 109 31.54 8.32 -12.83
C ASP A 109 31.54 8.98 -11.44
N ASN A 110 31.08 8.28 -10.40
CA ASN A 110 30.81 8.84 -9.06
C ASN A 110 29.90 10.08 -9.11
N GLU A 111 29.07 10.17 -10.13
CA GLU A 111 28.10 11.23 -10.32
C GLU A 111 26.88 10.67 -11.08
N ILE A 112 25.69 11.02 -10.65
CA ILE A 112 24.46 10.79 -11.41
C ILE A 112 24.20 12.06 -12.21
N THR A 113 24.37 11.99 -13.50
CA THR A 113 24.26 13.12 -14.42
C THR A 113 22.82 13.59 -14.59
N GLN A 114 22.65 14.81 -15.09
CA GLN A 114 21.31 15.34 -15.39
C GLN A 114 20.55 14.49 -16.41
N LEU A 115 21.25 13.91 -17.40
CA LEU A 115 20.64 13.04 -18.40
C LEU A 115 20.12 11.75 -17.77
N GLU A 116 20.90 11.12 -16.91
CA GLU A 116 20.50 9.93 -16.17
C GLU A 116 19.32 10.21 -15.24
N GLY A 117 19.31 11.39 -14.60
CA GLY A 117 18.16 11.88 -13.82
C GLY A 117 16.88 11.95 -14.67
N VAL A 118 16.95 12.54 -15.86
CA VAL A 118 15.81 12.56 -16.80
C VAL A 118 15.37 11.16 -17.20
N LEU A 119 16.30 10.25 -17.45
CA LEU A 119 16.00 8.86 -17.81
C LEU A 119 15.29 8.11 -16.66
N LEU A 120 15.70 8.34 -15.42
CA LEU A 120 15.03 7.79 -14.22
C LEU A 120 13.58 8.28 -14.12
N VAL A 121 13.35 9.58 -14.33
CA VAL A 121 11.99 10.15 -14.32
C VAL A 121 11.14 9.58 -15.46
N LEU A 122 11.71 9.40 -16.67
CA LEU A 122 11.02 8.76 -17.78
C LEU A 122 10.67 7.29 -17.46
N ALA A 123 11.59 6.55 -16.81
CA ALA A 123 11.32 5.19 -16.33
C ALA A 123 10.17 5.16 -15.33
N LEU A 124 10.05 6.13 -14.43
CA LEU A 124 8.91 6.27 -13.53
C LEU A 124 7.60 6.47 -14.28
N VAL A 125 7.56 7.37 -15.27
CA VAL A 125 6.35 7.61 -16.09
C VAL A 125 5.91 6.33 -16.78
N VAL A 126 6.86 5.60 -17.37
CA VAL A 126 6.62 4.29 -18.00
C VAL A 126 6.08 3.28 -16.98
N PHE A 127 6.69 3.19 -15.80
CA PHE A 127 6.24 2.31 -14.72
C PHE A 127 4.79 2.62 -14.30
N VAL A 128 4.46 3.88 -14.04
CA VAL A 128 3.11 4.30 -13.63
C VAL A 128 2.09 3.98 -14.73
N TYR A 129 2.41 4.27 -16.00
CA TYR A 129 1.54 3.98 -17.13
C TYR A 129 1.23 2.48 -17.27
N PHE A 130 2.27 1.64 -17.22
CA PHE A 130 2.09 0.19 -17.34
C PHE A 130 1.35 -0.41 -16.14
N SER A 131 1.66 0.03 -14.92
CA SER A 131 0.98 -0.41 -13.70
C SER A 131 -0.51 -0.09 -13.75
N TYR A 132 -0.87 1.13 -14.16
CA TYR A 132 -2.26 1.54 -14.37
C TYR A 132 -2.97 0.68 -15.41
N LYS A 133 -2.39 0.56 -16.62
CA LYS A 133 -2.98 -0.19 -17.74
C LYS A 133 -3.20 -1.66 -17.39
N GLN A 134 -2.24 -2.28 -16.72
CA GLN A 134 -2.32 -3.67 -16.32
C GLN A 134 -3.39 -3.89 -15.25
N SER A 135 -3.40 -3.06 -14.19
CA SER A 135 -4.38 -3.15 -13.12
C SER A 135 -5.81 -3.03 -13.65
N ARG A 136 -6.05 -2.10 -14.57
CA ARG A 136 -7.36 -1.92 -15.19
C ARG A 136 -7.80 -3.17 -15.96
N LYS A 137 -6.90 -3.79 -16.73
CA LYS A 137 -7.20 -5.03 -17.47
C LYS A 137 -7.52 -6.20 -16.51
N GLU A 138 -6.80 -6.31 -15.40
CA GLU A 138 -7.05 -7.36 -14.39
C GLU A 138 -8.41 -7.17 -13.72
N GLU A 139 -8.80 -5.95 -13.37
CA GLU A 139 -10.10 -5.67 -12.78
C GLU A 139 -11.26 -5.89 -13.77
N GLU A 140 -11.11 -5.53 -15.04
CA GLU A 140 -12.10 -5.82 -16.10
C GLU A 140 -12.28 -7.34 -16.30
N ARG A 141 -11.17 -8.10 -16.22
CA ARG A 141 -11.23 -9.58 -16.30
C ARG A 141 -11.98 -10.19 -15.11
N LYS A 142 -11.64 -9.78 -13.88
CA LYS A 142 -12.35 -10.26 -12.68
C LYS A 142 -13.85 -9.97 -12.72
N GLN A 143 -14.24 -8.78 -13.21
CA GLN A 143 -15.66 -8.44 -13.36
C GLN A 143 -16.38 -9.31 -14.40
N LYS A 144 -15.71 -9.68 -15.53
CA LYS A 144 -16.29 -10.59 -16.52
C LYS A 144 -16.44 -12.00 -15.97
N GLU A 145 -15.42 -12.52 -15.27
CA GLU A 145 -15.45 -13.85 -14.63
C GLU A 145 -16.57 -13.94 -13.57
N SER A 146 -16.73 -12.91 -12.74
CA SER A 146 -17.80 -12.85 -11.74
C SER A 146 -19.21 -12.77 -12.36
N ARG A 147 -19.37 -12.10 -13.50
CA ARG A 147 -20.65 -12.05 -14.22
C ARG A 147 -20.99 -13.39 -14.86
N ALA A 148 -20.01 -14.09 -15.44
CA ALA A 148 -20.21 -15.41 -16.03
C ALA A 148 -20.62 -16.45 -14.96
N SER A 149 -19.95 -16.46 -13.81
CA SER A 149 -20.28 -17.39 -12.72
C SER A 149 -21.69 -17.14 -12.13
N ASN A 150 -22.14 -15.90 -12.06
CA ASN A 150 -23.50 -15.57 -11.60
C ASN A 150 -24.57 -15.94 -12.64
N PHE A 151 -24.23 -16.01 -13.92
CA PHE A 151 -25.15 -16.47 -14.98
C PHE A 151 -25.37 -17.98 -14.91
N ASP A 152 -24.31 -18.76 -14.74
CA ASP A 152 -24.37 -20.23 -14.60
C ASP A 152 -25.17 -20.65 -13.35
N VAL A 153 -25.07 -19.93 -12.23
CA VAL A 153 -25.83 -20.23 -11.01
C VAL A 153 -27.32 -19.99 -11.19
N ASN A 154 -27.72 -18.99 -11.99
CA ASN A 154 -29.13 -18.72 -12.25
C ASN A 154 -29.76 -19.70 -13.27
N GLU A 155 -28.99 -20.24 -14.23
CA GLU A 155 -29.52 -21.27 -15.14
C GLU A 155 -29.71 -22.63 -14.47
N THR A 156 -28.88 -23.02 -13.52
CA THR A 156 -29.04 -24.26 -12.76
C THR A 156 -30.24 -24.22 -11.81
N HIS A 157 -30.70 -23.08 -11.34
CA HIS A 157 -31.89 -22.95 -10.49
C HIS A 157 -33.21 -22.87 -11.27
N THR A 158 -33.20 -22.67 -12.59
CA THR A 158 -34.42 -22.64 -13.41
C THR A 158 -34.75 -23.97 -14.04
N THR A 159 -33.83 -24.94 -14.08
CA THR A 159 -34.06 -26.28 -14.63
C THR A 159 -34.67 -27.29 -13.64
N ASP A 160 -34.67 -27.01 -12.34
CA ASP A 160 -35.17 -27.93 -11.31
C ASP A 160 -36.66 -27.71 -10.91
N ILE A 161 -37.42 -26.83 -11.61
CA ILE A 161 -38.81 -26.49 -11.25
C ILE A 161 -39.85 -27.05 -12.28
N GLU A 162 -39.44 -27.62 -13.40
CA GLU A 162 -40.39 -28.04 -14.47
C GLU A 162 -40.82 -29.50 -14.45
N ASP A 163 -40.52 -30.33 -13.45
CA ASP A 163 -40.95 -31.72 -13.44
C ASP A 163 -41.62 -32.15 -12.10
N ILE A 164 -42.67 -31.43 -11.67
CA ILE A 164 -43.63 -31.96 -10.70
C ILE A 164 -45.02 -31.95 -11.37
N THR A 165 -45.29 -32.94 -12.20
CA THR A 165 -46.66 -33.30 -12.58
C THR A 165 -47.35 -33.95 -11.39
N PRO A 166 -48.56 -33.52 -10.99
CA PRO A 166 -49.29 -34.23 -9.96
C PRO A 166 -49.87 -35.54 -10.56
N VAL A 167 -49.36 -36.66 -10.12
CA VAL A 167 -50.00 -37.96 -10.35
C VAL A 167 -51.26 -38.01 -9.48
N ILE A 168 -52.42 -37.87 -10.13
CA ILE A 168 -53.70 -38.20 -9.53
C ILE A 168 -53.85 -39.68 -9.60
N ASP A 169 -53.74 -40.38 -8.47
CA ASP A 169 -54.12 -41.79 -8.37
C ASP A 169 -55.45 -41.90 -7.63
N THR A 170 -56.43 -42.35 -8.40
CA THR A 170 -57.75 -42.72 -7.93
C THR A 170 -57.73 -44.16 -7.47
N ALA A 171 -58.03 -44.44 -6.21
CA ALA A 171 -58.86 -45.62 -5.82
C ALA A 171 -59.04 -45.80 -4.30
N SER A 172 -60.29 -45.67 -3.91
CA SER A 172 -61.02 -46.53 -2.91
C SER A 172 -60.60 -46.57 -1.44
N ASP A 173 -61.44 -46.00 -0.66
CA ASP A 173 -61.97 -46.30 0.71
C ASP A 173 -61.85 -47.71 1.26
N PRO A 174 -62.16 -48.06 2.57
CA PRO A 174 -62.75 -47.23 3.65
C PRO A 174 -62.31 -47.58 5.13
N VAL A 175 -62.76 -46.69 6.07
CA VAL A 175 -63.23 -47.02 7.44
C VAL A 175 -62.24 -47.15 8.61
N ARG A 176 -62.28 -46.26 9.55
CA ARG A 176 -62.89 -46.31 10.89
C ARG A 176 -62.29 -45.30 11.90
N HIS A 177 -63.24 -44.54 12.43
CA HIS A 177 -63.42 -44.10 13.85
C HIS A 177 -62.21 -43.74 14.74
N ILE A 178 -62.15 -42.62 15.39
CA ILE A 178 -62.86 -42.22 16.63
C ILE A 178 -62.26 -40.88 17.16
N ALA A 179 -63.18 -40.04 17.62
CA ALA A 179 -63.16 -39.08 18.74
C ALA A 179 -62.44 -37.73 18.66
N LYS A 180 -63.28 -36.74 18.55
CA LYS A 180 -63.45 -35.57 19.44
C LYS A 180 -62.31 -35.08 20.28
N LYS A 181 -61.85 -33.81 20.05
CA LYS A 181 -62.03 -32.74 21.07
C LYS A 181 -61.79 -31.35 20.50
N ASP A 182 -62.64 -30.47 20.99
CA ASP A 182 -62.78 -29.07 20.72
C ASP A 182 -61.52 -28.24 20.76
N GLY A 183 -61.41 -27.23 19.90
CA GLY A 183 -60.40 -26.18 20.05
C GLY A 183 -60.52 -25.14 18.93
N LYS A 184 -61.32 -24.08 19.20
CA LYS A 184 -61.29 -22.85 18.42
C LYS A 184 -59.90 -22.38 18.10
N SER A 185 -59.52 -22.25 16.86
CA SER A 185 -58.38 -21.46 16.47
C SER A 185 -58.74 -20.48 15.34
N ARG A 186 -58.56 -19.26 15.67
CA ARG A 186 -58.69 -18.07 14.85
C ARG A 186 -57.88 -18.20 13.57
N ALA A 187 -58.50 -17.93 12.44
CA ALA A 187 -57.79 -17.60 11.21
C ALA A 187 -56.90 -16.43 11.48
N LYS A 188 -55.57 -16.62 11.40
CA LYS A 188 -54.61 -15.52 11.29
C LYS A 188 -54.46 -15.22 9.81
N GLU A 189 -54.86 -14.03 9.47
CA GLU A 189 -54.51 -13.33 8.24
C GLU A 189 -52.99 -13.41 8.03
N GLU A 190 -52.58 -14.08 6.98
CA GLU A 190 -51.20 -14.04 6.50
C GLU A 190 -50.94 -12.64 5.93
N THR A 191 -50.28 -11.80 6.72
CA THR A 191 -49.66 -10.59 6.23
C THR A 191 -48.60 -10.94 5.20
N PRO A 192 -48.57 -10.33 4.03
CA PRO A 192 -47.53 -10.58 3.05
C PRO A 192 -46.18 -10.20 3.65
N VAL A 193 -45.24 -11.15 3.63
CA VAL A 193 -43.83 -10.95 3.99
C VAL A 193 -43.30 -9.84 3.10
N ARG A 194 -43.22 -8.66 3.66
CA ARG A 194 -42.45 -7.56 3.05
C ARG A 194 -40.99 -8.01 2.98
N THR A 195 -40.55 -8.38 1.79
CA THR A 195 -39.12 -8.35 1.45
C THR A 195 -38.56 -7.01 1.88
N PRO A 196 -37.47 -6.95 2.67
CA PRO A 196 -36.81 -5.70 2.93
C PRO A 196 -36.17 -5.24 1.62
N ALA A 197 -36.90 -4.41 0.90
CA ALA A 197 -36.32 -3.59 -0.16
C ALA A 197 -35.41 -2.55 0.49
N THR A 198 -34.37 -2.24 -0.26
CA THR A 198 -33.37 -1.21 -0.01
C THR A 198 -32.17 -1.65 0.84
N THR A 199 -31.27 -2.40 0.20
CA THR A 199 -29.86 -2.00 0.31
C THR A 199 -29.76 -0.54 -0.08
N SER A 200 -29.65 0.35 0.89
CA SER A 200 -29.25 1.72 0.66
C SER A 200 -27.93 1.66 -0.12
N GLU A 201 -27.99 1.95 -1.41
CA GLU A 201 -26.80 2.31 -2.17
C GLU A 201 -26.18 3.48 -1.42
N ILE A 202 -25.15 3.18 -0.61
CA ILE A 202 -24.27 4.22 -0.09
C ILE A 202 -23.62 4.80 -1.34
N SER A 203 -24.19 5.89 -1.81
CA SER A 203 -23.70 6.67 -2.95
C SER A 203 -22.19 6.84 -2.77
N ALA A 204 -21.41 6.25 -3.68
CA ALA A 204 -19.97 6.37 -3.64
C ALA A 204 -19.60 7.86 -3.56
N PRO A 205 -18.76 8.28 -2.62
CA PRO A 205 -18.45 9.68 -2.43
C PRO A 205 -17.98 10.30 -3.74
N SER A 206 -18.38 11.56 -3.98
CA SER A 206 -18.02 12.30 -5.20
C SER A 206 -16.51 12.22 -5.45
N PHE A 207 -16.08 12.13 -6.71
CA PHE A 207 -14.68 12.12 -7.13
C PHE A 207 -13.90 13.29 -6.50
N VAL A 208 -14.51 14.48 -6.54
CA VAL A 208 -13.94 15.69 -5.92
C VAL A 208 -13.74 15.51 -4.41
N LYS A 209 -14.72 14.91 -3.70
CA LYS A 209 -14.57 14.62 -2.27
C LYS A 209 -13.43 13.66 -1.99
N SER A 210 -13.20 12.66 -2.84
CA SER A 210 -12.09 11.71 -2.68
C SER A 210 -10.74 12.39 -2.91
N ILE A 211 -10.63 13.27 -3.91
CA ILE A 211 -9.42 14.07 -4.15
C ILE A 211 -9.17 15.02 -2.97
N LEU A 212 -10.20 15.69 -2.46
CA LEU A 212 -10.07 16.57 -1.30
C LEU A 212 -9.58 15.80 -0.07
N LEU A 213 -10.10 14.59 0.17
CA LEU A 213 -9.64 13.75 1.26
C LEU A 213 -8.15 13.38 1.12
N ILE A 214 -7.70 13.06 -0.09
CA ILE A 214 -6.28 12.80 -0.37
C ILE A 214 -5.46 14.05 -0.10
N ALA A 215 -5.83 15.18 -0.69
CA ALA A 215 -5.08 16.43 -0.58
C ALA A 215 -4.96 16.90 0.88
N VAL A 216 -6.07 16.96 1.60
CA VAL A 216 -6.07 17.35 3.01
C VAL A 216 -5.33 16.31 3.86
N GLY A 217 -5.48 15.02 3.54
CA GLY A 217 -4.75 13.93 4.19
C GLY A 217 -3.24 14.11 4.07
N LEU A 218 -2.73 14.40 2.87
CA LEU A 218 -1.32 14.65 2.61
C LEU A 218 -0.81 15.92 3.33
N ILE A 219 -1.59 17.00 3.29
CA ILE A 219 -1.25 18.24 4.01
C ILE A 219 -1.10 17.98 5.52
N LEU A 220 -2.04 17.25 6.12
CA LEU A 220 -1.98 16.92 7.55
C LEU A 220 -0.81 15.98 7.88
N LEU A 221 -0.48 15.04 6.99
CA LEU A 221 0.68 14.16 7.14
C LEU A 221 1.98 14.96 7.06
N TYR A 222 2.12 15.83 6.06
CA TYR A 222 3.28 16.69 5.89
C TYR A 222 3.53 17.57 7.12
N PHE A 223 2.55 18.39 7.51
CA PHE A 223 2.72 19.25 8.68
C PHE A 223 2.85 18.46 9.98
N GLY A 224 2.18 17.32 10.11
CA GLY A 224 2.32 16.45 11.27
C GLY A 224 3.71 15.82 11.38
N ALA A 225 4.30 15.38 10.27
CA ALA A 225 5.67 14.87 10.23
C ALA A 225 6.68 15.97 10.55
N THR A 226 6.62 17.10 9.83
CA THR A 226 7.53 18.26 10.05
C THR A 226 7.48 18.72 11.51
N PHE A 227 6.28 18.93 12.06
CA PHE A 227 6.15 19.32 13.47
C PHE A 227 6.76 18.30 14.44
N THR A 228 6.60 17.01 14.16
CA THR A 228 7.16 15.95 15.02
C THR A 228 8.69 15.93 14.93
N VAL A 229 9.23 16.04 13.71
CA VAL A 229 10.68 16.03 13.47
C VAL A 229 11.35 17.25 14.09
N ASP A 230 10.84 18.45 13.82
CA ASP A 230 11.43 19.70 14.31
C ASP A 230 11.52 19.70 15.85
N ASN A 231 10.46 19.28 16.53
CA ASN A 231 10.47 19.19 17.98
C ASN A 231 11.38 18.08 18.51
N ALA A 232 11.45 16.92 17.83
CA ALA A 232 12.35 15.84 18.20
C ALA A 232 13.83 16.27 18.05
N VAL A 233 14.17 17.01 16.99
CA VAL A 233 15.50 17.59 16.77
C VAL A 233 15.84 18.58 17.89
N ILE A 234 14.94 19.52 18.24
CA ILE A 234 15.16 20.47 19.32
C ILE A 234 15.42 19.76 20.66
N ILE A 235 14.62 18.74 20.98
CA ILE A 235 14.80 17.98 22.21
C ILE A 235 16.14 17.24 22.21
N ALA A 236 16.47 16.53 21.11
CA ALA A 236 17.68 15.73 21.00
C ALA A 236 18.94 16.60 21.11
N THR A 237 18.96 17.76 20.44
CA THR A 237 20.08 18.70 20.53
C THR A 237 20.19 19.34 21.91
N SER A 238 19.07 19.62 22.57
CA SER A 238 19.07 20.20 23.93
C SER A 238 19.66 19.26 24.99
N ILE A 239 19.59 17.93 24.77
CA ILE A 239 20.21 16.91 25.66
C ILE A 239 21.61 16.50 25.19
N GLY A 240 22.19 17.21 24.21
CA GLY A 240 23.57 17.03 23.79
C GLY A 240 23.81 15.94 22.73
N ILE A 241 22.76 15.44 22.06
CA ILE A 241 22.92 14.54 20.91
C ILE A 241 23.46 15.35 19.75
N SER A 242 24.52 14.86 19.08
CA SER A 242 25.15 15.56 17.95
C SER A 242 24.19 15.70 16.76
N GLU A 243 24.30 16.80 16.03
CA GLU A 243 23.51 17.08 14.83
C GLU A 243 23.64 15.97 13.78
N ARG A 244 24.82 15.34 13.66
CA ARG A 244 25.05 14.20 12.77
C ARG A 244 24.17 13.01 13.13
N ILE A 245 24.11 12.63 14.40
CA ILE A 245 23.26 11.52 14.88
C ILE A 245 21.79 11.85 14.66
N VAL A 246 21.38 13.08 14.98
CA VAL A 246 20.02 13.58 14.77
C VAL A 246 19.62 13.47 13.30
N GLY A 247 20.51 13.92 12.38
CA GLY A 247 20.25 13.86 10.94
C GLY A 247 20.09 12.43 10.41
N LEU A 248 21.01 11.54 10.77
CA LEU A 248 21.02 10.15 10.30
C LEU A 248 19.88 9.30 10.88
N THR A 249 19.29 9.69 12.02
CA THR A 249 18.27 8.90 12.71
C THR A 249 16.91 9.58 12.72
N ILE A 250 16.79 10.69 13.45
CA ILE A 250 15.51 11.37 13.68
C ILE A 250 14.96 11.95 12.39
N VAL A 251 15.80 12.58 11.58
CA VAL A 251 15.36 13.19 10.32
C VAL A 251 14.99 12.10 9.32
N ALA A 252 15.82 11.08 9.12
CA ALA A 252 15.56 9.99 8.17
C ALA A 252 14.28 9.21 8.51
N ILE A 253 14.08 8.83 9.79
CA ILE A 253 12.85 8.18 10.22
C ILE A 253 11.67 9.15 10.13
N GLY A 254 11.92 10.42 10.43
CA GLY A 254 10.89 11.45 10.50
C GLY A 254 10.28 11.81 9.16
N THR A 255 11.08 11.90 8.09
CA THR A 255 10.56 12.12 6.73
C THR A 255 9.69 10.95 6.27
N SER A 256 10.01 9.72 6.70
CA SER A 256 9.23 8.51 6.40
C SER A 256 8.05 8.24 7.38
N LEU A 257 7.75 9.16 8.31
CA LEU A 257 6.57 9.05 9.19
C LEU A 257 5.23 9.00 8.43
N PRO A 258 5.01 9.78 7.36
CA PRO A 258 3.82 9.67 6.54
C PRO A 258 3.62 8.26 5.99
N GLU A 259 4.66 7.63 5.46
CA GLU A 259 4.66 6.26 4.97
C GLU A 259 4.29 5.27 6.08
N LEU A 260 4.95 5.39 7.23
CA LEU A 260 4.72 4.51 8.38
C LEU A 260 3.27 4.55 8.83
N ILE A 261 2.77 5.74 9.14
CA ILE A 261 1.42 5.90 9.68
C ILE A 261 0.37 5.50 8.64
N THR A 262 0.58 5.84 7.37
CA THR A 262 -0.34 5.48 6.28
C THR A 262 -0.39 3.98 6.09
N SER A 263 0.75 3.29 6.07
CA SER A 263 0.83 1.84 5.89
C SER A 263 0.20 1.09 7.07
N VAL A 264 0.47 1.51 8.30
CA VAL A 264 -0.13 0.93 9.51
C VAL A 264 -1.65 1.15 9.56
N VAL A 265 -2.13 2.36 9.23
CA VAL A 265 -3.57 2.67 9.19
C VAL A 265 -4.28 1.89 8.08
N ALA A 266 -3.67 1.77 6.89
CA ALA A 266 -4.19 0.97 5.80
C ALA A 266 -4.31 -0.51 6.21
N ALA A 267 -3.26 -1.08 6.81
CA ALA A 267 -3.25 -2.45 7.31
C ALA A 267 -4.32 -2.67 8.39
N LYS A 268 -4.44 -1.75 9.37
CA LYS A 268 -5.49 -1.78 10.41
C LYS A 268 -6.90 -1.78 9.82
N LYS A 269 -7.11 -1.05 8.72
CA LYS A 269 -8.40 -0.99 8.01
C LYS A 269 -8.60 -2.15 7.02
N LYS A 270 -7.73 -3.15 7.03
CA LYS A 270 -7.75 -4.31 6.12
C LYS A 270 -7.55 -3.95 4.64
N HIS A 271 -6.95 -2.81 4.35
CA HIS A 271 -6.49 -2.41 3.02
C HIS A 271 -5.03 -2.82 2.83
N LEU A 272 -4.75 -4.13 2.91
CA LEU A 272 -3.39 -4.68 2.92
C LEU A 272 -2.64 -4.37 1.62
N ASP A 273 -3.33 -4.45 0.49
CA ASP A 273 -2.76 -4.11 -0.82
C ASP A 273 -2.32 -2.65 -0.91
N LEU A 274 -3.11 -1.73 -0.31
CA LEU A 274 -2.75 -0.32 -0.25
C LEU A 274 -1.50 -0.10 0.61
N SER A 275 -1.40 -0.81 1.74
CA SER A 275 -0.24 -0.76 2.64
C SER A 275 1.03 -1.25 1.95
N VAL A 276 0.99 -2.45 1.36
CA VAL A 276 2.12 -3.03 0.63
C VAL A 276 2.48 -2.18 -0.59
N GLY A 277 1.47 -1.71 -1.32
CA GLY A 277 1.65 -0.83 -2.46
C GLY A 277 2.33 0.49 -2.09
N ASN A 278 1.95 1.11 -0.96
CA ASN A 278 2.61 2.31 -0.46
C ASN A 278 4.10 2.06 -0.20
N ILE A 279 4.46 1.00 0.52
CA ILE A 279 5.85 0.69 0.90
C ILE A 279 6.70 0.38 -0.34
N VAL A 280 6.24 -0.53 -1.21
CA VAL A 280 6.98 -0.90 -2.44
C VAL A 280 7.03 0.29 -3.40
N GLY A 281 5.94 1.03 -3.51
CA GLY A 281 5.84 2.23 -4.34
C GLY A 281 6.81 3.32 -3.89
N SER A 282 6.84 3.65 -2.59
CA SER A 282 7.76 4.65 -2.05
C SER A 282 9.22 4.30 -2.35
N ASN A 283 9.62 3.02 -2.27
CA ASN A 283 10.98 2.61 -2.66
C ASN A 283 11.26 2.86 -4.16
N ILE A 284 10.30 2.60 -5.04
CA ILE A 284 10.43 2.87 -6.48
C ILE A 284 10.48 4.39 -6.73
N PHE A 285 9.57 5.16 -6.10
CA PHE A 285 9.51 6.61 -6.24
C PHE A 285 10.76 7.30 -5.69
N ASN A 286 11.30 6.84 -4.57
CA ASN A 286 12.51 7.39 -3.99
C ASN A 286 13.69 7.32 -4.98
N VAL A 287 13.86 6.21 -5.67
CA VAL A 287 14.91 6.07 -6.69
C VAL A 287 14.53 6.80 -7.97
N LEU A 288 13.40 6.46 -8.60
CA LEU A 288 13.09 6.94 -9.94
C LEU A 288 12.62 8.41 -9.96
N SER A 289 11.93 8.86 -8.91
CA SER A 289 11.44 10.24 -8.81
C SER A 289 12.43 11.14 -8.09
N ILE A 290 12.79 10.80 -6.84
CA ILE A 290 13.55 11.72 -5.99
C ILE A 290 14.98 11.86 -6.50
N VAL A 291 15.72 10.76 -6.68
CA VAL A 291 17.06 10.82 -7.28
C VAL A 291 16.95 11.36 -8.71
N GLY A 292 15.96 10.85 -9.49
CA GLY A 292 15.78 11.29 -10.88
C GLY A 292 15.59 12.80 -11.01
N ILE A 293 14.71 13.41 -10.23
CA ILE A 293 14.45 14.86 -10.27
C ILE A 293 15.66 15.64 -9.72
N SER A 294 16.23 15.21 -8.58
CA SER A 294 17.39 15.86 -7.99
C SER A 294 18.57 15.89 -8.96
N ALA A 295 18.87 14.76 -9.59
CA ALA A 295 19.93 14.66 -10.58
C ALA A 295 19.61 15.45 -11.87
N ALA A 296 18.38 15.41 -12.36
CA ALA A 296 17.98 16.18 -13.56
C ALA A 296 18.14 17.69 -13.36
N ILE A 297 17.98 18.20 -12.14
CA ILE A 297 18.11 19.63 -11.82
C ILE A 297 19.58 20.02 -11.65
N ALA A 298 20.34 19.31 -10.85
CA ALA A 298 21.66 19.76 -10.38
C ALA A 298 22.82 18.78 -10.64
N GLY A 299 22.54 17.56 -11.14
CA GLY A 299 23.47 16.45 -10.99
C GLY A 299 23.58 16.03 -9.52
N VAL A 300 24.04 14.84 -9.25
CA VAL A 300 24.25 14.37 -7.87
C VAL A 300 25.57 13.64 -7.80
N SER A 301 26.58 14.22 -7.14
CA SER A 301 27.85 13.55 -6.89
C SER A 301 27.67 12.40 -5.90
N VAL A 302 28.44 11.35 -6.08
CA VAL A 302 28.36 10.11 -5.29
C VAL A 302 29.63 9.98 -4.47
N ASN A 303 29.50 10.05 -3.16
CA ASN A 303 30.61 9.75 -2.26
C ASN A 303 30.75 8.21 -2.13
N PRO A 304 31.99 7.66 -2.24
CA PRO A 304 32.21 6.21 -2.08
C PRO A 304 31.71 5.60 -0.77
N ASP A 305 31.59 6.37 0.29
CA ASP A 305 31.12 5.89 1.59
C ASP A 305 29.67 5.36 1.54
N ILE A 306 28.85 5.83 0.58
CA ILE A 306 27.44 5.41 0.43
C ILE A 306 27.29 3.96 -0.06
N PHE A 307 28.34 3.35 -0.62
CA PHE A 307 28.24 1.98 -1.15
C PHE A 307 27.93 0.95 -0.06
N ILE A 308 28.28 1.23 1.20
CA ILE A 308 27.87 0.38 2.34
C ILE A 308 26.36 0.43 2.48
N ASP A 309 25.76 1.61 2.45
CA ASP A 309 24.31 1.79 2.56
C ASP A 309 23.58 1.22 1.34
N TYR A 310 24.16 1.32 0.14
CA TYR A 310 23.66 0.65 -1.06
C TYR A 310 23.61 -0.87 -0.88
N ALA A 311 24.67 -1.46 -0.33
CA ALA A 311 24.71 -2.90 -0.07
C ALA A 311 23.62 -3.32 0.92
N VAL A 312 23.41 -2.55 1.99
CA VAL A 312 22.33 -2.77 2.96
C VAL A 312 20.95 -2.61 2.32
N MET A 313 20.73 -1.57 1.53
CA MET A 313 19.46 -1.34 0.79
C MET A 313 19.14 -2.52 -0.13
N ILE A 314 20.12 -3.01 -0.89
CA ILE A 314 19.97 -4.18 -1.76
C ILE A 314 19.70 -5.44 -0.94
N ALA A 315 20.41 -5.65 0.18
CA ALA A 315 20.19 -6.79 1.06
C ALA A 315 18.77 -6.82 1.62
N PHE A 316 18.23 -5.69 2.13
CA PHE A 316 16.85 -5.58 2.56
C PHE A 316 15.88 -5.81 1.41
N SER A 317 16.15 -5.25 0.21
CA SER A 317 15.30 -5.42 -0.97
C SER A 317 15.23 -6.88 -1.44
N LEU A 318 16.33 -7.62 -1.36
CA LEU A 318 16.39 -9.04 -1.69
C LEU A 318 15.73 -9.90 -0.60
N LEU A 319 15.88 -9.53 0.67
CA LEU A 319 15.30 -10.25 1.81
C LEU A 319 13.77 -10.31 1.75
N ILE A 320 13.12 -9.33 1.14
CA ILE A 320 11.66 -9.34 0.98
C ILE A 320 11.19 -10.55 0.16
N ILE A 321 11.95 -11.00 -0.85
CA ILE A 321 11.51 -12.06 -1.76
C ILE A 321 11.18 -13.35 -1.02
N PRO A 322 12.09 -13.96 -0.22
CA PRO A 322 11.76 -15.16 0.53
C PRO A 322 10.63 -14.91 1.54
N LEU A 323 10.65 -13.78 2.27
CA LEU A 323 9.59 -13.46 3.24
C LEU A 323 8.21 -13.39 2.59
N MET A 324 8.08 -12.76 1.42
CA MET A 324 6.80 -12.68 0.70
C MET A 324 6.41 -14.01 0.05
N ARG A 325 7.35 -14.92 -0.25
CA ARG A 325 7.05 -16.23 -0.82
C ARG A 325 6.57 -17.24 0.21
N THR A 326 6.97 -17.09 1.46
CA THR A 326 6.60 -17.99 2.56
C THR A 326 5.11 -17.80 2.88
N GLY A 327 4.26 -18.68 2.35
CA GLY A 327 2.80 -18.65 2.57
C GLY A 327 2.06 -17.44 1.97
N PHE A 328 2.71 -16.58 1.18
CA PHE A 328 2.15 -15.33 0.66
C PHE A 328 1.63 -14.37 1.75
N VAL A 329 2.23 -14.44 2.92
CA VAL A 329 1.91 -13.58 4.06
C VAL A 329 3.22 -13.25 4.77
N ILE A 330 3.50 -11.97 4.98
CA ILE A 330 4.55 -11.59 5.92
C ILE A 330 3.95 -11.69 7.32
N SER A 331 4.43 -12.66 8.08
CA SER A 331 3.98 -12.96 9.44
C SER A 331 4.48 -11.92 10.46
N ARG A 332 3.91 -11.93 11.66
CA ARG A 332 4.38 -11.07 12.76
C ARG A 332 5.84 -11.33 13.13
N ILE A 333 6.24 -12.59 13.14
CA ILE A 333 7.62 -12.98 13.49
C ILE A 333 8.61 -12.45 12.45
N GLU A 334 8.29 -12.55 11.16
CA GLU A 334 9.09 -11.98 10.08
C GLU A 334 9.13 -10.45 10.17
N GLY A 335 8.01 -9.83 10.55
CA GLY A 335 7.94 -8.40 10.84
C GLY A 335 8.89 -7.97 11.96
N TYR A 336 8.88 -8.68 13.09
CA TYR A 336 9.85 -8.43 14.18
C TYR A 336 11.29 -8.67 13.73
N GLY A 337 11.54 -9.68 12.88
CA GLY A 337 12.86 -9.94 12.30
C GLY A 337 13.36 -8.77 11.45
N LEU A 338 12.50 -8.17 10.62
CA LEU A 338 12.85 -6.97 9.82
C LEU A 338 13.18 -5.78 10.71
N VAL A 339 12.37 -5.51 11.75
CA VAL A 339 12.63 -4.42 12.70
C VAL A 339 13.93 -4.65 13.46
N ALA A 340 14.22 -5.89 13.88
CA ALA A 340 15.46 -6.22 14.54
C ALA A 340 16.68 -6.02 13.61
N ALA A 341 16.58 -6.46 12.35
CA ALA A 341 17.63 -6.25 11.35
C ALA A 341 17.89 -4.76 11.10
N TYR A 342 16.81 -3.95 10.99
CA TYR A 342 16.95 -2.50 10.87
C TYR A 342 17.59 -1.87 12.12
N SER A 343 17.22 -2.31 13.32
CA SER A 343 17.79 -1.80 14.57
C SER A 343 19.30 -2.12 14.66
N VAL A 344 19.72 -3.30 14.19
CA VAL A 344 21.14 -3.67 14.11
C VAL A 344 21.88 -2.78 13.11
N TYR A 345 21.29 -2.55 11.91
CA TYR A 345 21.89 -1.62 10.94
C TYR A 345 22.08 -0.22 11.55
N LEU A 346 21.02 0.30 12.21
CA LEU A 346 21.07 1.61 12.85
C LEU A 346 22.15 1.69 13.94
N LEU A 347 22.27 0.63 14.75
CA LEU A 347 23.32 0.55 15.79
C LEU A 347 24.73 0.56 15.17
N VAL A 348 24.95 -0.21 14.10
CA VAL A 348 26.23 -0.22 13.37
C VAL A 348 26.54 1.16 12.82
N LEU A 349 25.55 1.82 12.16
CA LEU A 349 25.70 3.16 11.62
C LEU A 349 26.08 4.20 12.69
N LEU A 350 25.53 4.08 13.91
CA LEU A 350 25.84 4.98 15.03
C LEU A 350 27.21 4.74 15.66
N LEU A 351 27.80 3.55 15.46
CA LEU A 351 29.12 3.18 15.99
C LEU A 351 30.27 3.46 15.01
N MET A 352 29.95 3.68 13.72
CA MET A 352 30.91 4.09 12.68
C MET A 352 31.13 5.61 12.71
#